data_f9f7fa99e46f0c9a9bab4e663150b563
#
_entry.id   f9f7fa99e46f0c9a9bab4e663150b563
#
_cell.length_a   1.000
_cell.length_b   1.000
_cell.length_c   1.000
_cell.angle_alpha   90.00
_cell.angle_beta   90.00
_cell.angle_gamma   90.00
#
_symmetry.space_group_name_H-M   'P 1'
#
loop_
_entity.id
_entity.type
_entity.pdbx_description
1 polymer ?
#
loop_
_entity_poly.entity_id
_entity_poly.type
_entity_poly.pdbx_seq_one_letter_code
_entity_poly.pdbx_strand_id
1 'polypeptide(L)'
;MTTPQQSRIVYAGFATLRHSGGVHVLTQHVQLLRTSGYDAWLWLPDPADRTDWIDPTVPVISGATTPIGADDLLVLPETPTIPGRDPASGARKVIFNQNHFYTFAAGTAGPDFPGWSPLPAMWAVTAESRDVLAAVLPHLPVHLVPNPVDGDLFAPRPTDRLRVTWFPRKRPREASLLEALLRNDARLSGVDLVKLVDTQRARVATTLGTTTVFVSLGHSESFGLPVAEALASGCLVAGYDGGGGHELFEAPGAWRVPEQRPLLLREQVVDLLARSAELAPLREANRAWVLERYPPARTGDALRSAVAAAFERPGADAVATHPVAWLDALGPNFTAYA
;
A
#
# COMPACT_ATOMS: atom_id res chain seq x y z
N MET A 1 38.26 17.07 -11.86
CA MET A 1 37.83 16.27 -10.70
C MET A 1 36.35 16.06 -10.87
N THR A 2 35.92 14.88 -11.33
CA THR A 2 34.49 14.49 -11.39
C THR A 2 34.01 14.35 -9.96
N THR A 3 32.99 15.11 -9.58
CA THR A 3 32.25 14.90 -8.33
C THR A 3 31.88 13.43 -8.25
N PRO A 4 32.08 12.73 -7.14
CA PRO A 4 31.63 11.34 -7.01
C PRO A 4 30.13 11.33 -7.35
N GLN A 5 29.75 10.52 -8.33
CA GLN A 5 28.34 10.37 -8.69
C GLN A 5 27.65 9.82 -7.45
N GLN A 6 26.72 10.58 -6.89
CA GLN A 6 25.97 10.16 -5.69
C GLN A 6 25.16 8.94 -6.07
N SER A 7 25.26 7.88 -5.29
CA SER A 7 24.50 6.63 -5.49
C SER A 7 23.01 6.91 -5.57
N ARG A 8 22.36 6.42 -6.64
CA ARG A 8 20.92 6.62 -6.86
C ARG A 8 20.11 5.47 -6.29
N ILE A 9 18.91 5.78 -5.86
CA ILE A 9 17.89 4.79 -5.49
C ILE A 9 16.74 4.94 -6.49
N VAL A 10 16.55 3.94 -7.34
CA VAL A 10 15.58 3.98 -8.45
C VAL A 10 14.41 3.05 -8.14
N TYR A 11 13.22 3.61 -7.94
CA TYR A 11 11.99 2.87 -7.71
C TYR A 11 11.25 2.65 -9.02
N ALA A 12 11.11 1.41 -9.46
CA ALA A 12 10.27 1.08 -10.61
C ALA A 12 8.78 1.23 -10.23
N GLY A 13 8.13 2.21 -10.80
CA GLY A 13 6.70 2.46 -10.63
C GLY A 13 5.86 1.77 -11.70
N PHE A 14 4.55 1.81 -11.55
CA PHE A 14 3.61 1.32 -12.56
C PHE A 14 2.94 2.47 -13.28
N ALA A 15 2.67 2.27 -14.58
CA ALA A 15 1.66 3.04 -15.28
C ALA A 15 0.30 2.70 -14.70
N THR A 16 -0.35 3.61 -14.04
CA THR A 16 -1.74 3.41 -13.62
C THR A 16 -2.58 4.58 -14.10
N LEU A 17 -3.55 4.29 -14.95
CA LEU A 17 -4.60 5.23 -15.34
C LEU A 17 -5.54 5.55 -14.16
N ARG A 18 -5.40 4.82 -13.04
CA ARG A 18 -6.22 4.95 -11.83
C ARG A 18 -5.34 5.20 -10.62
N HIS A 19 -5.90 5.86 -9.61
CA HIS A 19 -5.23 6.04 -8.34
C HIS A 19 -4.87 4.68 -7.71
N SER A 20 -3.58 4.47 -7.49
CA SER A 20 -3.04 3.25 -6.88
C SER A 20 -2.37 3.57 -5.55
N GLY A 21 -2.84 2.94 -4.47
CA GLY A 21 -2.20 3.05 -3.16
C GLY A 21 -0.74 2.58 -3.19
N GLY A 22 -0.45 1.53 -3.95
CA GLY A 22 0.91 1.01 -4.10
C GLY A 22 1.88 2.01 -4.72
N VAL A 23 1.50 2.64 -5.84
CA VAL A 23 2.35 3.66 -6.47
C VAL A 23 2.48 4.90 -5.58
N HIS A 24 1.41 5.26 -4.86
CA HIS A 24 1.49 6.38 -3.90
C HIS A 24 2.53 6.10 -2.81
N VAL A 25 2.60 4.89 -2.27
CA VAL A 25 3.65 4.52 -1.29
C VAL A 25 5.04 4.65 -1.89
N LEU A 26 5.26 4.24 -3.17
CA LEU A 26 6.54 4.46 -3.83
C LEU A 26 6.93 5.94 -3.88
N THR A 27 5.98 6.82 -4.19
CA THR A 27 6.24 8.28 -4.21
C THR A 27 6.58 8.82 -2.82
N GLN A 28 5.90 8.35 -1.78
CA GLN A 28 6.22 8.71 -0.39
C GLN A 28 7.61 8.22 0.02
N HIS A 29 8.03 7.01 -0.36
CA HIS A 29 9.37 6.50 -0.12
C HIS A 29 10.44 7.38 -0.79
N VAL A 30 10.24 7.75 -2.06
CA VAL A 30 11.14 8.65 -2.78
C VAL A 30 11.26 9.99 -2.04
N GLN A 31 10.14 10.58 -1.61
CA GLN A 31 10.15 11.84 -0.87
C GLN A 31 10.89 11.73 0.48
N LEU A 32 10.62 10.69 1.27
CA LEU A 32 11.26 10.44 2.57
C LEU A 32 12.77 10.23 2.43
N LEU A 33 13.19 9.49 1.41
CA LEU A 33 14.62 9.29 1.13
C LEU A 33 15.30 10.58 0.70
N ARG A 34 14.67 11.38 -0.19
CA ARG A 34 15.22 12.67 -0.59
C ARG A 34 15.32 13.66 0.55
N THR A 35 14.33 13.72 1.41
CA THR A 35 14.38 14.53 2.64
C THR A 35 15.52 14.08 3.58
N SER A 36 15.89 12.80 3.50
CA SER A 36 17.03 12.23 4.24
C SER A 36 18.39 12.36 3.51
N GLY A 37 18.43 13.08 2.37
CA GLY A 37 19.66 13.36 1.62
C GLY A 37 20.07 12.31 0.58
N TYR A 38 19.22 11.29 0.32
CA TYR A 38 19.48 10.33 -0.73
C TYR A 38 19.04 10.85 -2.10
N ASP A 39 19.70 10.42 -3.16
CA ASP A 39 19.29 10.70 -4.55
C ASP A 39 18.31 9.62 -5.05
N ALA A 40 17.04 9.77 -4.65
CA ALA A 40 15.97 8.81 -4.95
C ALA A 40 15.07 9.30 -6.09
N TRP A 41 14.65 8.36 -6.96
CA TRP A 41 13.90 8.61 -8.19
C TRP A 41 12.76 7.61 -8.36
N LEU A 42 11.67 8.06 -8.97
CA LEU A 42 10.63 7.18 -9.49
C LEU A 42 10.91 6.93 -10.98
N TRP A 43 10.92 5.66 -11.39
CA TRP A 43 11.08 5.28 -12.80
C TRP A 43 9.74 4.80 -13.35
N LEU A 44 9.28 5.45 -14.42
CA LEU A 44 8.04 5.13 -15.13
C LEU A 44 8.39 4.65 -16.55
N PRO A 45 7.64 3.67 -17.11
CA PRO A 45 7.96 3.12 -18.44
C PRO A 45 7.77 4.15 -19.56
N ASP A 46 6.80 5.05 -19.44
CA ASP A 46 6.51 6.13 -20.39
C ASP A 46 6.39 7.48 -19.67
N PRO A 47 6.85 8.60 -20.26
CA PRO A 47 6.63 9.95 -19.72
C PRO A 47 5.14 10.27 -19.50
N ALA A 48 4.25 9.73 -20.34
CA ALA A 48 2.81 9.92 -20.23
C ALA A 48 2.20 9.22 -18.99
N ASP A 49 2.94 8.28 -18.37
CA ASP A 49 2.51 7.59 -17.14
C ASP A 49 2.60 8.49 -15.90
N ARG A 50 3.23 9.67 -16.02
CA ARG A 50 3.20 10.66 -14.96
C ARG A 50 1.83 11.33 -14.90
N THR A 51 1.02 10.85 -13.98
CA THR A 51 -0.33 11.39 -13.73
C THR A 51 -0.29 12.57 -12.74
N ASP A 52 -1.38 13.35 -12.70
CA ASP A 52 -1.56 14.51 -11.82
C ASP A 52 -1.57 14.18 -10.31
N TRP A 53 -1.75 12.93 -9.97
CA TRP A 53 -1.72 12.47 -8.57
C TRP A 53 -0.31 12.09 -8.05
N ILE A 54 0.69 12.02 -8.91
CA ILE A 54 2.11 11.93 -8.50
C ILE A 54 2.57 13.35 -8.14
N ASP A 55 2.97 13.54 -6.89
CA ASP A 55 3.48 14.82 -6.42
C ASP A 55 4.54 15.39 -7.40
N PRO A 56 4.38 16.65 -7.88
CA PRO A 56 5.30 17.24 -8.84
C PRO A 56 6.74 17.36 -8.33
N THR A 57 6.97 17.31 -7.02
CA THR A 57 8.33 17.34 -6.43
C THR A 57 9.05 16.01 -6.52
N VAL A 58 8.36 14.91 -6.82
CA VAL A 58 8.98 13.59 -7.02
C VAL A 58 9.69 13.57 -8.38
N PRO A 59 11.01 13.39 -8.42
CA PRO A 59 11.75 13.32 -9.68
C PRO A 59 11.45 11.99 -10.38
N VAL A 60 11.28 12.05 -11.70
CA VAL A 60 10.89 10.90 -12.52
C VAL A 60 11.94 10.65 -13.59
N ILE A 61 12.35 9.38 -13.72
CA ILE A 61 13.03 8.84 -14.89
C ILE A 61 11.95 8.19 -15.77
N SER A 62 12.03 8.36 -17.08
CA SER A 62 11.07 7.73 -18.00
C SER A 62 11.79 6.93 -19.08
N GLY A 63 11.18 5.81 -19.48
CA GLY A 63 11.67 4.95 -20.55
C GLY A 63 11.54 3.46 -20.22
N ALA A 64 11.49 2.63 -21.25
CA ALA A 64 11.40 1.18 -21.12
C ALA A 64 12.67 0.55 -20.51
N THR A 65 13.81 1.26 -20.58
CA THR A 65 15.08 0.85 -19.99
C THR A 65 15.74 2.03 -19.28
N THR A 66 16.56 1.74 -18.26
CA THR A 66 17.41 2.74 -17.60
C THR A 66 18.76 2.14 -17.20
N PRO A 67 19.87 2.89 -17.34
CA PRO A 67 21.15 2.45 -16.82
C PRO A 67 21.13 2.48 -15.29
N ILE A 68 21.66 1.42 -14.67
CA ILE A 68 21.86 1.28 -13.22
C ILE A 68 23.37 1.09 -13.02
N GLY A 69 23.99 2.00 -12.28
CA GLY A 69 25.41 1.93 -11.94
C GLY A 69 25.70 0.93 -10.84
N ALA A 70 26.96 0.49 -10.72
CA ALA A 70 27.41 -0.43 -9.67
C ALA A 70 27.09 0.08 -8.25
N ASP A 71 27.01 1.39 -8.07
CA ASP A 71 26.71 2.04 -6.79
C ASP A 71 25.22 2.37 -6.62
N ASP A 72 24.38 2.11 -7.63
CA ASP A 72 22.96 2.37 -7.53
C ASP A 72 22.20 1.22 -6.82
N LEU A 73 20.98 1.51 -6.38
CA LEU A 73 20.01 0.54 -5.86
C LEU A 73 18.73 0.58 -6.68
N LEU A 74 18.32 -0.55 -7.25
CA LEU A 74 17.07 -0.72 -7.96
C LEU A 74 16.02 -1.34 -7.03
N VAL A 75 14.90 -0.65 -6.80
CA VAL A 75 13.78 -1.11 -6.01
C VAL A 75 12.63 -1.48 -6.95
N LEU A 76 12.19 -2.72 -6.87
CA LEU A 76 11.19 -3.32 -7.76
C LEU A 76 9.97 -3.73 -6.94
N PRO A 77 8.74 -3.57 -7.46
CA PRO A 77 7.56 -4.11 -6.81
C PRO A 77 7.49 -5.65 -6.93
N GLU A 78 6.78 -6.29 -6.04
CA GLU A 78 6.61 -7.75 -5.99
C GLU A 78 5.88 -8.34 -7.19
N THR A 79 4.92 -7.60 -7.72
CA THR A 79 3.96 -8.11 -8.69
C THR A 79 4.59 -8.62 -10.00
N PRO A 80 5.52 -7.87 -10.65
CA PRO A 80 6.18 -8.33 -11.87
C PRO A 80 7.46 -9.13 -11.58
N THR A 81 7.61 -9.68 -10.39
CA THR A 81 8.75 -10.54 -10.07
C THR A 81 8.52 -11.92 -10.69
N ILE A 82 9.04 -12.13 -11.89
CA ILE A 82 8.92 -13.39 -12.62
C ILE A 82 10.17 -14.22 -12.35
N PRO A 83 10.02 -15.46 -11.82
CA PRO A 83 11.17 -16.35 -11.59
C PRO A 83 12.03 -16.53 -12.83
N GLY A 84 13.35 -16.38 -12.67
CA GLY A 84 14.34 -16.51 -13.74
C GLY A 84 14.43 -15.34 -14.72
N ARG A 85 13.58 -14.31 -14.60
CA ARG A 85 13.66 -13.07 -15.40
C ARG A 85 14.26 -11.95 -14.56
N ASP A 86 15.57 -11.79 -14.62
CA ASP A 86 16.27 -10.72 -13.91
C ASP A 86 16.16 -9.40 -14.70
N PRO A 87 15.53 -8.34 -14.14
CA PRO A 87 15.37 -7.07 -14.83
C PRO A 87 16.68 -6.31 -15.04
N ALA A 88 17.70 -6.60 -14.24
CA ALA A 88 18.97 -5.89 -14.23
C ALA A 88 20.07 -6.82 -13.66
N SER A 89 20.47 -7.81 -14.46
CA SER A 89 21.51 -8.76 -14.03
C SER A 89 22.79 -8.03 -13.65
N GLY A 90 23.33 -8.36 -12.48
CA GLY A 90 24.50 -7.68 -11.89
C GLY A 90 24.15 -6.50 -10.98
N ALA A 91 23.06 -5.78 -11.22
CA ALA A 91 22.69 -4.64 -10.36
C ALA A 91 22.24 -5.07 -8.96
N ARG A 92 22.49 -4.20 -7.99
CA ARG A 92 21.93 -4.33 -6.62
C ARG A 92 20.42 -4.09 -6.66
N LYS A 93 19.64 -5.03 -6.10
CA LYS A 93 18.18 -5.02 -6.20
C LYS A 93 17.49 -5.27 -4.86
N VAL A 94 16.32 -4.67 -4.72
CA VAL A 94 15.36 -4.95 -3.65
C VAL A 94 14.00 -5.23 -4.29
N ILE A 95 13.28 -6.23 -3.76
CA ILE A 95 11.85 -6.44 -4.03
C ILE A 95 11.08 -5.77 -2.90
N PHE A 96 10.41 -4.66 -3.20
CA PHE A 96 9.51 -4.00 -2.25
C PHE A 96 8.14 -4.68 -2.30
N ASN A 97 7.91 -5.54 -1.33
CA ASN A 97 6.71 -6.34 -1.19
C ASN A 97 5.63 -5.56 -0.43
N GLN A 98 4.71 -4.97 -1.16
CA GLN A 98 3.56 -4.26 -0.61
C GLN A 98 2.38 -5.20 -0.32
N ASN A 99 2.39 -6.39 -0.97
CA ASN A 99 1.36 -7.38 -0.77
C ASN A 99 1.92 -8.80 -0.96
N HIS A 100 2.10 -9.54 0.14
CA HIS A 100 2.67 -10.88 0.09
C HIS A 100 1.82 -11.90 -0.69
N PHE A 101 0.50 -11.67 -0.84
CA PHE A 101 -0.35 -12.52 -1.68
C PHE A 101 -0.03 -12.39 -3.17
N TYR A 102 0.62 -11.29 -3.60
CA TYR A 102 0.98 -11.07 -5.01
C TYR A 102 2.40 -11.51 -5.36
N THR A 103 3.22 -11.83 -4.36
CA THR A 103 4.63 -12.23 -4.55
C THR A 103 4.77 -13.38 -5.53
N PHE A 104 3.81 -14.28 -5.56
CA PHE A 104 3.82 -15.49 -6.36
C PHE A 104 2.80 -15.48 -7.51
N ALA A 105 2.28 -14.31 -7.87
CA ALA A 105 1.29 -14.16 -8.95
C ALA A 105 1.81 -14.64 -10.32
N ALA A 106 3.13 -14.54 -10.55
CA ALA A 106 3.78 -14.97 -11.78
C ALA A 106 4.22 -16.44 -11.79
N GLY A 107 3.93 -17.21 -10.75
CA GLY A 107 4.28 -18.62 -10.63
C GLY A 107 4.69 -19.02 -9.21
N THR A 108 4.94 -20.32 -9.00
CA THR A 108 5.35 -20.85 -7.71
C THR A 108 6.79 -20.48 -7.40
N ALA A 109 7.02 -20.04 -6.15
CA ALA A 109 8.36 -19.87 -5.65
C ALA A 109 9.03 -21.24 -5.48
N GLY A 110 10.15 -21.42 -6.19
CA GLY A 110 11.08 -22.50 -5.89
C GLY A 110 12.14 -22.05 -4.87
N PRO A 111 13.02 -22.97 -4.46
CA PRO A 111 14.11 -22.66 -3.52
C PRO A 111 15.08 -21.58 -4.04
N ASP A 112 15.13 -21.39 -5.36
CA ASP A 112 15.98 -20.41 -6.04
C ASP A 112 15.26 -19.11 -6.40
N PHE A 113 14.03 -18.89 -5.90
CA PHE A 113 13.27 -17.66 -6.18
C PHE A 113 14.05 -16.42 -5.73
N PRO A 114 14.10 -15.33 -6.52
CA PRO A 114 13.56 -15.16 -7.87
C PRO A 114 14.50 -15.62 -9.00
N GLY A 115 15.65 -16.24 -8.68
CA GLY A 115 16.64 -16.67 -9.67
C GLY A 115 17.45 -15.52 -10.27
N TRP A 116 17.61 -14.42 -9.52
CA TRP A 116 18.35 -13.23 -9.96
C TRP A 116 19.76 -13.21 -9.39
N SER A 117 20.67 -12.51 -10.07
CA SER A 117 22.05 -12.34 -9.61
C SER A 117 22.45 -10.85 -9.62
N PRO A 118 22.98 -10.31 -8.49
CA PRO A 118 22.96 -10.90 -7.16
C PRO A 118 21.52 -11.09 -6.63
N LEU A 119 21.36 -11.99 -5.65
CA LEU A 119 20.07 -12.20 -4.97
C LEU A 119 19.57 -10.87 -4.36
N PRO A 120 18.31 -10.50 -4.54
CA PRO A 120 17.75 -9.28 -3.95
C PRO A 120 17.56 -9.41 -2.44
N ALA A 121 17.44 -8.28 -1.75
CA ALA A 121 16.74 -8.23 -0.46
C ALA A 121 15.24 -8.04 -0.70
N MET A 122 14.42 -8.27 0.34
CA MET A 122 12.99 -7.96 0.31
C MET A 122 12.66 -6.93 1.40
N TRP A 123 11.74 -6.03 1.08
CA TRP A 123 11.13 -5.14 2.06
C TRP A 123 9.65 -5.51 2.19
N ALA A 124 9.17 -5.64 3.40
CA ALA A 124 7.79 -5.99 3.73
C ALA A 124 7.12 -4.86 4.52
N VAL A 125 5.83 -4.66 4.31
CA VAL A 125 5.08 -3.52 4.90
C VAL A 125 4.51 -3.81 6.29
N THR A 126 4.38 -5.08 6.67
CA THR A 126 3.86 -5.52 7.98
C THR A 126 4.72 -6.61 8.59
N ALA A 127 4.60 -6.81 9.90
CA ALA A 127 5.29 -7.90 10.59
C ALA A 127 4.85 -9.27 10.05
N GLU A 128 3.55 -9.44 9.80
CA GLU A 128 3.03 -10.67 9.21
C GLU A 128 3.59 -10.92 7.80
N SER A 129 3.60 -9.90 6.93
CA SER A 129 4.19 -10.05 5.60
C SER A 129 5.66 -10.45 5.66
N ARG A 130 6.43 -9.83 6.57
CA ARG A 130 7.82 -10.22 6.80
C ARG A 130 7.94 -11.69 7.20
N ASP A 131 7.12 -12.13 8.15
CA ASP A 131 7.19 -13.48 8.70
C ASP A 131 6.76 -14.53 7.67
N VAL A 132 5.71 -14.24 6.89
CA VAL A 132 5.28 -15.08 5.75
C VAL A 132 6.39 -15.19 4.71
N LEU A 133 6.98 -14.06 4.30
CA LEU A 133 8.05 -14.06 3.29
C LEU A 133 9.30 -14.77 3.80
N ALA A 134 9.69 -14.55 5.05
CA ALA A 134 10.84 -15.25 5.65
C ALA A 134 10.62 -16.76 5.77
N ALA A 135 9.38 -17.19 6.04
CA ALA A 135 9.05 -18.62 6.10
C ALA A 135 9.08 -19.30 4.72
N VAL A 136 8.61 -18.60 3.67
CA VAL A 136 8.56 -19.14 2.30
C VAL A 136 9.89 -18.99 1.56
N LEU A 137 10.64 -17.91 1.82
CA LEU A 137 11.88 -17.54 1.14
C LEU A 137 13.04 -17.34 2.15
N PRO A 138 13.43 -18.37 2.92
CA PRO A 138 14.40 -18.23 4.02
C PRO A 138 15.82 -17.84 3.55
N HIS A 139 16.09 -17.92 2.26
CA HIS A 139 17.36 -17.52 1.64
C HIS A 139 17.43 -16.03 1.30
N LEU A 140 16.31 -15.30 1.39
CA LEU A 140 16.27 -13.85 1.13
C LEU A 140 16.16 -13.08 2.45
N PRO A 141 16.98 -12.05 2.70
CA PRO A 141 16.78 -11.19 3.86
C PRO A 141 15.52 -10.34 3.67
N VAL A 142 14.65 -10.32 4.68
CA VAL A 142 13.41 -9.55 4.67
C VAL A 142 13.47 -8.45 5.73
N HIS A 143 13.38 -7.18 5.30
CA HIS A 143 13.38 -6.01 6.17
C HIS A 143 11.96 -5.45 6.30
N LEU A 144 11.58 -5.03 7.50
CA LEU A 144 10.30 -4.36 7.73
C LEU A 144 10.42 -2.87 7.38
N VAL A 145 9.61 -2.44 6.42
CA VAL A 145 9.47 -1.03 6.00
C VAL A 145 7.98 -0.70 6.01
N PRO A 146 7.43 -0.23 7.13
CA PRO A 146 6.00 0.01 7.27
C PRO A 146 5.51 1.15 6.36
N ASN A 147 4.27 1.07 5.91
CA ASN A 147 3.65 2.14 5.14
C ASN A 147 3.45 3.38 6.02
N PRO A 148 3.73 4.60 5.52
CA PRO A 148 3.48 5.82 6.26
C PRO A 148 2.00 6.21 6.19
N VAL A 149 1.46 6.75 7.28
CA VAL A 149 0.12 7.34 7.34
C VAL A 149 0.25 8.85 7.50
N ASP A 150 -0.31 9.57 6.53
CA ASP A 150 -0.32 11.03 6.52
C ASP A 150 -1.43 11.59 7.40
N GLY A 151 -1.10 11.89 8.65
CA GLY A 151 -2.03 12.42 9.65
C GLY A 151 -2.46 13.87 9.39
N ASP A 152 -1.76 14.62 8.57
CA ASP A 152 -2.14 16.00 8.21
C ASP A 152 -3.20 15.99 7.11
N LEU A 153 -3.06 15.11 6.15
CA LEU A 153 -4.05 14.90 5.10
C LEU A 153 -5.30 14.20 5.63
N PHE A 154 -5.12 13.09 6.36
CA PHE A 154 -6.19 12.27 6.93
C PHE A 154 -6.46 12.69 8.37
N ALA A 155 -7.38 13.63 8.54
CA ALA A 155 -7.77 14.20 9.81
C ALA A 155 -9.30 14.31 9.95
N PRO A 156 -9.84 14.22 11.17
CA PRO A 156 -11.26 14.46 11.43
C PRO A 156 -11.68 15.86 10.96
N ARG A 157 -12.90 15.95 10.42
CA ARG A 157 -13.51 17.21 9.99
C ARG A 157 -14.87 17.38 10.65
N PRO A 158 -15.29 18.61 10.99
CA PRO A 158 -16.61 18.86 11.54
C PRO A 158 -17.72 18.37 10.62
N THR A 159 -18.72 17.70 11.17
CA THR A 159 -19.94 17.27 10.49
C THR A 159 -21.07 17.07 11.52
N ASP A 160 -22.28 17.39 11.11
CA ASP A 160 -23.52 17.16 11.84
C ASP A 160 -24.27 15.89 11.38
N ARG A 161 -23.69 15.17 10.39
CA ARG A 161 -24.32 14.01 9.79
C ARG A 161 -23.58 12.74 10.15
N LEU A 162 -24.34 11.68 10.37
CA LEU A 162 -23.81 10.32 10.41
C LEU A 162 -23.55 9.84 8.98
N ARG A 163 -22.36 9.25 8.77
CA ARG A 163 -21.95 8.80 7.46
C ARG A 163 -21.29 7.42 7.53
N VAL A 164 -21.63 6.57 6.58
CA VAL A 164 -20.96 5.30 6.30
C VAL A 164 -20.24 5.39 4.97
N THR A 165 -18.96 4.99 4.94
CA THR A 165 -18.14 5.05 3.73
C THR A 165 -17.44 3.72 3.47
N TRP A 166 -17.31 3.32 2.21
CA TRP A 166 -16.58 2.11 1.79
C TRP A 166 -15.98 2.22 0.40
N PHE A 167 -15.00 1.35 0.11
CA PHE A 167 -14.46 1.12 -1.23
C PHE A 167 -14.94 -0.22 -1.78
N PRO A 168 -15.61 -0.27 -2.95
CA PRO A 168 -16.16 -1.52 -3.50
C PRO A 168 -15.14 -2.35 -4.29
N ARG A 169 -13.98 -1.78 -4.65
CA ARG A 169 -13.09 -2.27 -5.70
C ARG A 169 -12.68 -3.74 -5.54
N LYS A 170 -12.27 -4.16 -4.35
CA LYS A 170 -11.77 -5.53 -4.13
C LYS A 170 -12.88 -6.58 -4.00
N ARG A 171 -14.11 -6.17 -3.65
CA ARG A 171 -15.28 -7.06 -3.48
C ARG A 171 -16.53 -6.43 -4.10
N PRO A 172 -16.57 -6.20 -5.43
CA PRO A 172 -17.65 -5.41 -6.04
C PRO A 172 -19.05 -6.03 -5.87
N ARG A 173 -19.16 -7.36 -5.95
CA ARG A 173 -20.44 -8.07 -5.77
C ARG A 173 -20.93 -7.98 -4.32
N GLU A 174 -20.06 -8.18 -3.36
CA GLU A 174 -20.39 -8.11 -1.95
C GLU A 174 -20.67 -6.66 -1.51
N ALA A 175 -19.92 -5.70 -2.06
CA ALA A 175 -20.17 -4.27 -1.85
C ALA A 175 -21.58 -3.86 -2.34
N SER A 176 -22.03 -4.37 -3.50
CA SER A 176 -23.37 -4.11 -4.02
C SER A 176 -24.45 -4.71 -3.13
N LEU A 177 -24.23 -5.93 -2.62
CA LEU A 177 -25.15 -6.57 -1.67
C LEU A 177 -25.21 -5.78 -0.35
N LEU A 178 -24.05 -5.39 0.19
CA LEU A 178 -24.00 -4.58 1.41
C LEU A 178 -24.70 -3.23 1.21
N GLU A 179 -24.45 -2.55 0.10
CA GLU A 179 -25.12 -1.28 -0.23
C GLU A 179 -26.65 -1.45 -0.23
N ALA A 180 -27.16 -2.52 -0.84
CA ALA A 180 -28.60 -2.82 -0.84
C ALA A 180 -29.13 -3.07 0.59
N LEU A 181 -28.40 -3.82 1.40
CA LEU A 181 -28.77 -4.06 2.80
C LEU A 181 -28.81 -2.77 3.63
N LEU A 182 -27.82 -1.88 3.46
CA LEU A 182 -27.77 -0.61 4.19
C LEU A 182 -28.87 0.36 3.74
N ARG A 183 -29.12 0.47 2.41
CA ARG A 183 -30.15 1.38 1.87
C ARG A 183 -31.56 1.00 2.24
N ASN A 184 -31.83 -0.30 2.44
CA ASN A 184 -33.16 -0.80 2.77
C ASN A 184 -33.37 -0.99 4.29
N ASP A 185 -32.41 -0.61 5.12
CA ASP A 185 -32.55 -0.68 6.58
C ASP A 185 -33.16 0.64 7.12
N ALA A 186 -34.37 0.56 7.63
CA ALA A 186 -35.09 1.75 8.17
C ALA A 186 -34.33 2.44 9.34
N ARG A 187 -33.50 1.70 10.06
CA ARG A 187 -32.65 2.23 11.15
C ARG A 187 -31.59 3.20 10.65
N LEU A 188 -31.25 3.16 9.36
CA LEU A 188 -30.26 4.03 8.71
C LEU A 188 -30.92 5.19 7.93
N SER A 189 -32.21 5.46 8.20
CA SER A 189 -32.87 6.63 7.61
C SER A 189 -32.16 7.92 8.00
N GLY A 190 -31.77 8.73 7.02
CA GLY A 190 -31.02 9.98 7.23
C GLY A 190 -29.51 9.82 7.38
N VAL A 191 -28.96 8.61 7.30
CA VAL A 191 -27.52 8.37 7.27
C VAL A 191 -26.98 8.54 5.84
N ASP A 192 -25.89 9.27 5.68
CA ASP A 192 -25.21 9.41 4.39
C ASP A 192 -24.45 8.11 4.06
N LEU A 193 -24.81 7.46 2.97
CA LEU A 193 -24.15 6.25 2.46
C LEU A 193 -23.26 6.61 1.27
N VAL A 194 -21.92 6.57 1.43
CA VAL A 194 -20.95 7.05 0.45
C VAL A 194 -20.04 5.92 -0.04
N LYS A 195 -20.15 5.62 -1.32
CA LYS A 195 -19.28 4.69 -2.02
C LYS A 195 -18.18 5.46 -2.73
N LEU A 196 -16.90 5.17 -2.42
CA LEU A 196 -15.73 5.78 -3.04
C LEU A 196 -15.23 4.92 -4.21
N VAL A 197 -15.30 5.48 -5.43
CA VAL A 197 -14.87 4.82 -6.67
C VAL A 197 -14.01 5.80 -7.46
N ASP A 198 -12.84 5.37 -7.89
CA ASP A 198 -11.90 6.14 -8.74
C ASP A 198 -11.78 7.62 -8.29
N THR A 199 -11.52 7.81 -6.99
CA THR A 199 -11.62 9.10 -6.33
C THR A 199 -10.23 9.64 -6.02
N GLN A 200 -9.98 10.92 -6.30
CA GLN A 200 -8.75 11.63 -5.94
C GLN A 200 -8.50 11.59 -4.43
N ARG A 201 -7.22 11.46 -4.04
CA ARG A 201 -6.79 11.31 -2.64
C ARG A 201 -7.31 12.43 -1.73
N ALA A 202 -7.30 13.67 -2.17
CA ALA A 202 -7.82 14.81 -1.40
C ALA A 202 -9.32 14.66 -1.10
N ARG A 203 -10.10 14.13 -2.06
CA ARG A 203 -11.53 13.85 -1.86
C ARG A 203 -11.75 12.64 -0.95
N VAL A 204 -10.91 11.61 -1.05
CA VAL A 204 -10.91 10.48 -0.09
C VAL A 204 -10.72 11.02 1.31
N ALA A 205 -9.69 11.83 1.54
CA ALA A 205 -9.38 12.41 2.84
C ALA A 205 -10.52 13.29 3.37
N THR A 206 -11.12 14.14 2.52
CA THR A 206 -12.26 14.97 2.90
C THR A 206 -13.47 14.11 3.28
N THR A 207 -13.74 13.04 2.55
CA THR A 207 -14.86 12.12 2.83
C THR A 207 -14.63 11.36 4.12
N LEU A 208 -13.44 10.76 4.30
CA LEU A 208 -13.09 10.03 5.52
C LEU A 208 -13.11 10.94 6.75
N GLY A 209 -12.63 12.19 6.63
CA GLY A 209 -12.67 13.15 7.72
C GLY A 209 -14.06 13.44 8.29
N THR A 210 -15.12 13.25 7.48
CA THR A 210 -16.52 13.41 7.89
C THR A 210 -17.26 12.06 8.06
N THR A 211 -16.56 10.95 7.95
CA THR A 211 -17.14 9.61 8.08
C THR A 211 -17.25 9.20 9.54
N THR A 212 -18.39 8.64 9.94
CA THR A 212 -18.62 8.07 11.26
C THR A 212 -18.12 6.63 11.31
N VAL A 213 -18.56 5.81 10.36
CA VAL A 213 -18.17 4.40 10.24
C VAL A 213 -17.58 4.14 8.86
N PHE A 214 -16.35 3.68 8.82
CA PHE A 214 -15.72 3.16 7.61
C PHE A 214 -15.92 1.64 7.54
N VAL A 215 -16.41 1.14 6.40
CA VAL A 215 -16.58 -0.29 6.18
C VAL A 215 -15.42 -0.82 5.35
N SER A 216 -14.62 -1.69 5.95
CA SER A 216 -13.56 -2.40 5.26
C SER A 216 -14.12 -3.62 4.54
N LEU A 217 -13.91 -3.67 3.22
CA LEU A 217 -14.14 -4.83 2.37
C LEU A 217 -12.78 -5.39 1.90
N GLY A 218 -11.83 -5.52 2.83
CA GLY A 218 -10.49 -6.03 2.57
C GLY A 218 -10.51 -7.41 1.91
N HIS A 219 -9.59 -7.63 0.95
CA HIS A 219 -9.39 -8.91 0.29
C HIS A 219 -7.96 -9.03 -0.18
N SER A 220 -7.26 -10.07 0.25
CA SER A 220 -5.84 -10.27 -0.04
C SER A 220 -5.03 -8.98 0.22
N GLU A 221 -5.15 -8.46 1.44
CA GLU A 221 -4.41 -7.27 1.89
C GLU A 221 -3.23 -7.67 2.75
N SER A 222 -2.09 -7.01 2.58
CA SER A 222 -0.99 -7.10 3.54
C SER A 222 -1.02 -6.03 4.61
N PHE A 223 -1.58 -4.84 4.31
CA PHE A 223 -1.70 -3.75 5.28
C PHE A 223 -3.12 -3.19 5.34
N GLY A 224 -3.67 -2.75 4.20
CA GLY A 224 -5.00 -2.13 4.17
C GLY A 224 -4.93 -0.61 4.35
N LEU A 225 -4.23 0.10 3.47
CA LEU A 225 -4.13 1.58 3.48
C LEU A 225 -5.46 2.29 3.75
N PRO A 226 -6.62 1.91 3.13
CA PRO A 226 -7.88 2.58 3.39
C PRO A 226 -8.34 2.49 4.86
N VAL A 227 -8.03 1.39 5.55
CA VAL A 227 -8.33 1.22 6.98
C VAL A 227 -7.46 2.16 7.80
N ALA A 228 -6.15 2.21 7.53
CA ALA A 228 -5.23 3.10 8.23
C ALA A 228 -5.60 4.58 8.04
N GLU A 229 -5.97 4.97 6.81
CA GLU A 229 -6.44 6.32 6.47
C GLU A 229 -7.77 6.67 7.18
N ALA A 230 -8.69 5.70 7.29
CA ALA A 230 -9.94 5.86 8.03
C ALA A 230 -9.69 6.02 9.54
N LEU A 231 -8.81 5.21 10.14
CA LEU A 231 -8.41 5.35 11.55
C LEU A 231 -7.77 6.72 11.81
N ALA A 232 -6.88 7.19 10.93
CA ALA A 232 -6.26 8.50 11.03
C ALA A 232 -7.28 9.65 10.94
N SER A 233 -8.34 9.44 10.15
CA SER A 233 -9.47 10.37 10.01
C SER A 233 -10.46 10.30 11.21
N GLY A 234 -10.19 9.46 12.20
CA GLY A 234 -11.06 9.29 13.38
C GLY A 234 -12.36 8.53 13.07
N CYS A 235 -12.39 7.66 12.08
CA CYS A 235 -13.53 6.78 11.83
C CYS A 235 -13.56 5.63 12.84
N LEU A 236 -14.77 5.19 13.22
CA LEU A 236 -14.97 3.82 13.67
C LEU A 236 -14.82 2.89 12.45
N VAL A 237 -14.24 1.72 12.63
CA VAL A 237 -14.00 0.78 11.53
C VAL A 237 -14.72 -0.53 11.78
N ALA A 238 -15.43 -1.05 10.78
CA ALA A 238 -16.00 -2.39 10.81
C ALA A 238 -15.74 -3.11 9.51
N GLY A 239 -15.47 -4.41 9.54
CA GLY A 239 -15.40 -5.22 8.33
C GLY A 239 -14.30 -6.24 8.29
N TYR A 240 -13.81 -6.50 7.09
CA TYR A 240 -12.86 -7.57 6.78
C TYR A 240 -11.44 -7.03 6.78
N ASP A 241 -10.52 -7.76 7.39
CA ASP A 241 -9.10 -7.41 7.47
C ASP A 241 -8.31 -7.77 6.20
N GLY A 242 -8.90 -8.60 5.33
CA GLY A 242 -8.27 -9.02 4.08
C GLY A 242 -7.15 -10.05 4.25
N GLY A 243 -7.00 -10.63 5.43
CA GLY A 243 -6.05 -11.70 5.74
C GLY A 243 -4.72 -11.19 6.33
N GLY A 244 -4.09 -10.16 5.78
CA GLY A 244 -2.82 -9.64 6.29
C GLY A 244 -2.92 -8.23 6.92
N GLY A 245 -4.09 -7.62 6.87
CA GLY A 245 -4.34 -6.30 7.49
C GLY A 245 -4.88 -6.36 8.92
N HIS A 246 -4.78 -7.50 9.59
CA HIS A 246 -5.38 -7.70 10.93
C HIS A 246 -4.80 -6.77 12.00
N GLU A 247 -3.52 -6.38 11.88
CA GLU A 247 -2.89 -5.47 12.85
C GLU A 247 -3.63 -4.12 12.97
N LEU A 248 -4.29 -3.64 11.91
CA LEU A 248 -5.08 -2.40 11.96
C LEU A 248 -6.40 -2.58 12.73
N PHE A 249 -6.89 -3.81 12.87
CA PHE A 249 -8.07 -4.13 13.67
C PHE A 249 -7.78 -4.31 15.16
N GLU A 250 -6.53 -4.12 15.60
CA GLU A 250 -6.16 -3.97 17.00
C GLU A 250 -6.47 -2.54 17.53
N ALA A 251 -6.79 -1.59 16.63
CA ALA A 251 -7.18 -0.24 17.02
C ALA A 251 -8.44 -0.25 17.91
N PRO A 252 -8.53 0.61 18.93
CA PRO A 252 -9.59 0.56 19.94
C PRO A 252 -11.01 0.64 19.39
N GLY A 253 -11.22 1.33 18.28
CA GLY A 253 -12.51 1.51 17.60
C GLY A 253 -12.56 0.80 16.26
N ALA A 254 -11.97 -0.40 16.15
CA ALA A 254 -12.02 -1.25 14.96
C ALA A 254 -12.58 -2.63 15.31
N TRP A 255 -13.55 -3.10 14.53
CA TRP A 255 -14.25 -4.37 14.74
C TRP A 255 -14.12 -5.26 13.51
N ARG A 256 -13.41 -6.38 13.68
CA ARG A 256 -13.31 -7.39 12.64
C ARG A 256 -14.60 -8.21 12.56
N VAL A 257 -15.13 -8.34 11.35
CA VAL A 257 -16.25 -9.22 11.02
C VAL A 257 -15.73 -10.39 10.19
N PRO A 258 -16.22 -11.62 10.42
CA PRO A 258 -15.86 -12.74 9.56
C PRO A 258 -16.25 -12.47 8.10
N GLU A 259 -15.37 -12.86 7.18
CA GLU A 259 -15.59 -12.66 5.75
C GLU A 259 -16.89 -13.32 5.26
N GLN A 260 -17.47 -12.77 4.20
CA GLN A 260 -18.70 -13.28 3.58
C GLN A 260 -19.92 -13.34 4.52
N ARG A 261 -19.97 -12.47 5.53
CA ARG A 261 -21.09 -12.36 6.47
C ARG A 261 -21.74 -10.97 6.40
N PRO A 262 -22.37 -10.60 5.25
CA PRO A 262 -22.87 -9.26 5.01
C PRO A 262 -23.98 -8.83 5.98
N LEU A 263 -24.78 -9.78 6.51
CA LEU A 263 -25.78 -9.47 7.53
C LEU A 263 -25.13 -9.10 8.87
N LEU A 264 -24.09 -9.81 9.29
CA LEU A 264 -23.35 -9.43 10.51
C LEU A 264 -22.67 -8.07 10.32
N LEU A 265 -22.10 -7.82 9.15
CA LEU A 265 -21.46 -6.54 8.85
C LEU A 265 -22.47 -5.39 8.89
N ARG A 266 -23.68 -5.56 8.32
CA ARG A 266 -24.77 -4.59 8.44
C ARG A 266 -25.14 -4.34 9.91
N GLU A 267 -25.35 -5.38 10.73
CA GLU A 267 -25.71 -5.22 12.14
C GLU A 267 -24.60 -4.48 12.91
N GLN A 268 -23.33 -4.80 12.64
CA GLN A 268 -22.21 -4.07 13.26
C GLN A 268 -22.22 -2.58 12.88
N VAL A 269 -22.48 -2.25 11.62
CA VAL A 269 -22.58 -0.85 11.16
C VAL A 269 -23.72 -0.12 11.86
N VAL A 270 -24.90 -0.76 11.98
CA VAL A 270 -26.07 -0.20 12.66
C VAL A 270 -25.79 0.04 14.14
N ASP A 271 -25.18 -0.92 14.85
CA ASP A 271 -24.81 -0.77 16.26
C ASP A 271 -23.83 0.40 16.46
N LEU A 272 -22.77 0.47 15.65
CA LEU A 272 -21.77 1.54 15.75
C LEU A 272 -22.37 2.93 15.51
N LEU A 273 -23.31 3.06 14.58
CA LEU A 273 -23.98 4.33 14.32
C LEU A 273 -24.92 4.70 15.48
N ALA A 274 -25.70 3.75 15.98
CA ALA A 274 -26.60 3.99 17.12
C ALA A 274 -25.84 4.43 18.38
N ARG A 275 -24.63 3.91 18.57
CA ARG A 275 -23.77 4.21 19.72
C ARG A 275 -22.69 5.24 19.42
N SER A 276 -22.76 5.94 18.29
CA SER A 276 -21.68 6.82 17.82
C SER A 276 -21.28 7.92 18.82
N ALA A 277 -22.24 8.45 19.60
CA ALA A 277 -21.96 9.44 20.64
C ALA A 277 -21.20 8.82 21.83
N GLU A 278 -21.59 7.62 22.27
CA GLU A 278 -20.92 6.84 23.31
C GLU A 278 -19.49 6.48 22.88
N LEU A 279 -19.31 6.11 21.60
CA LEU A 279 -18.06 5.67 21.03
C LEU A 279 -17.14 6.81 20.54
N ALA A 280 -17.54 8.07 20.72
CA ALA A 280 -16.73 9.22 20.31
C ALA A 280 -15.28 9.19 20.86
N PRO A 281 -15.00 8.79 22.11
CA PRO A 281 -13.62 8.67 22.59
C PRO A 281 -12.77 7.65 21.83
N LEU A 282 -13.38 6.58 21.31
CA LEU A 282 -12.65 5.59 20.50
C LEU A 282 -12.21 6.12 19.15
N ARG A 283 -12.90 7.13 18.60
CA ARG A 283 -12.51 7.80 17.36
C ARG A 283 -11.20 8.56 17.53
N GLU A 284 -11.02 9.24 18.65
CA GLU A 284 -9.77 9.93 19.01
C GLU A 284 -8.66 8.92 19.30
N ALA A 285 -8.99 7.85 20.02
CA ALA A 285 -8.07 6.76 20.32
C ALA A 285 -7.59 6.04 19.05
N ASN A 286 -8.45 5.81 18.05
CA ASN A 286 -8.07 5.26 16.74
C ASN A 286 -7.02 6.12 16.06
N ARG A 287 -7.25 7.44 16.00
CA ARG A 287 -6.30 8.38 15.40
C ARG A 287 -4.96 8.35 16.12
N ALA A 288 -4.97 8.47 17.45
CA ALA A 288 -3.75 8.42 18.24
C ALA A 288 -2.99 7.09 18.01
N TRP A 289 -3.71 5.97 18.05
CA TRP A 289 -3.17 4.63 17.87
C TRP A 289 -2.45 4.45 16.53
N VAL A 290 -3.08 4.86 15.42
CA VAL A 290 -2.51 4.67 14.07
C VAL A 290 -1.35 5.63 13.81
N LEU A 291 -1.44 6.89 14.25
CA LEU A 291 -0.38 7.88 14.06
C LEU A 291 0.85 7.62 14.93
N GLU A 292 0.71 6.99 16.08
CA GLU A 292 1.83 6.51 16.87
C GLU A 292 2.58 5.36 16.20
N ARG A 293 1.85 4.45 15.53
CA ARG A 293 2.42 3.24 14.94
C ARG A 293 3.00 3.44 13.54
N TYR A 294 2.39 4.31 12.75
CA TYR A 294 2.72 4.49 11.33
C TYR A 294 3.06 5.93 10.93
N PRO A 295 3.79 6.70 11.76
CA PRO A 295 4.19 8.04 11.37
C PRO A 295 5.20 7.99 10.23
N PRO A 296 5.23 8.98 9.30
CA PRO A 296 6.19 9.05 8.21
C PRO A 296 7.66 8.96 8.68
N ALA A 297 7.96 9.49 9.86
CA ALA A 297 9.31 9.41 10.44
C ALA A 297 9.76 7.97 10.68
N ARG A 298 8.90 7.09 11.19
CA ARG A 298 9.20 5.68 11.40
C ARG A 298 9.49 4.96 10.10
N THR A 299 8.72 5.24 9.05
CA THR A 299 8.99 4.72 7.69
C THR A 299 10.34 5.23 7.18
N GLY A 300 10.65 6.53 7.38
CA GLY A 300 11.93 7.10 7.01
C GLY A 300 13.13 6.42 7.70
N ASP A 301 13.01 6.14 9.01
CA ASP A 301 14.04 5.41 9.77
C ASP A 301 14.21 3.99 9.25
N ALA A 302 13.11 3.28 9.02
CA ALA A 302 13.13 1.93 8.47
C ALA A 302 13.76 1.89 7.07
N LEU A 303 13.40 2.86 6.20
CA LEU A 303 13.97 3.01 4.87
C LEU A 303 15.50 3.23 4.93
N ARG A 304 15.97 4.15 5.79
CA ARG A 304 17.42 4.39 5.94
C ARG A 304 18.16 3.12 6.34
N SER A 305 17.63 2.37 7.31
CA SER A 305 18.24 1.10 7.75
C SER A 305 18.21 0.04 6.64
N ALA A 306 17.08 -0.10 5.94
CA ALA A 306 16.93 -1.09 4.88
C ALA A 306 17.78 -0.75 3.64
N VAL A 307 17.91 0.54 3.30
CA VAL A 307 18.79 1.04 2.24
C VAL A 307 20.26 0.80 2.60
N ALA A 308 20.68 1.12 3.81
CA ALA A 308 22.06 0.85 4.26
C ALA A 308 22.41 -0.64 4.13
N ALA A 309 21.54 -1.54 4.61
CA ALA A 309 21.73 -2.98 4.47
C ALA A 309 21.75 -3.45 3.00
N ALA A 310 20.97 -2.80 2.13
CA ALA A 310 20.99 -3.12 0.70
C ALA A 310 22.31 -2.70 0.05
N PHE A 311 22.90 -1.57 0.45
CA PHE A 311 24.19 -1.09 -0.08
C PHE A 311 25.41 -1.94 0.37
N GLU A 312 25.30 -2.73 1.42
CA GLU A 312 26.33 -3.72 1.79
C GLU A 312 26.45 -4.87 0.80
N ARG A 313 25.46 -5.05 -0.06
CA ARG A 313 25.42 -6.12 -1.07
C ARG A 313 26.18 -5.68 -2.33
N PRO A 314 26.79 -6.62 -3.07
CA PRO A 314 27.50 -6.29 -4.30
C PRO A 314 26.55 -5.76 -5.37
N GLY A 315 27.05 -4.87 -6.23
CA GLY A 315 26.38 -4.38 -7.41
C GLY A 315 27.37 -4.21 -8.55
N ALA A 316 26.89 -4.32 -9.78
CA ALA A 316 27.63 -4.02 -10.99
C ALA A 316 26.77 -3.16 -11.93
N ASP A 317 27.43 -2.53 -12.91
CA ASP A 317 26.71 -1.77 -13.95
C ASP A 317 25.79 -2.69 -14.73
N ALA A 318 24.57 -2.21 -14.98
CA ALA A 318 23.56 -2.93 -15.71
C ALA A 318 22.67 -1.98 -16.51
N VAL A 319 21.95 -2.51 -17.50
CA VAL A 319 20.83 -1.83 -18.13
C VAL A 319 19.56 -2.54 -17.67
N ALA A 320 18.79 -1.85 -16.86
CA ALA A 320 17.52 -2.39 -16.35
C ALA A 320 16.43 -2.27 -17.41
N THR A 321 15.62 -3.34 -17.54
CA THR A 321 14.36 -3.31 -18.29
C THR A 321 13.21 -3.08 -17.33
N HIS A 322 12.32 -2.12 -17.64
CA HIS A 322 11.20 -1.81 -16.77
C HIS A 322 10.29 -3.03 -16.61
N PRO A 323 9.97 -3.45 -15.37
CA PRO A 323 9.26 -4.71 -15.13
C PRO A 323 7.82 -4.72 -15.68
N VAL A 324 7.22 -3.55 -15.96
CA VAL A 324 5.89 -3.47 -16.57
C VAL A 324 5.82 -4.18 -17.93
N ALA A 325 6.93 -4.28 -18.66
CA ALA A 325 7.00 -5.02 -19.93
C ALA A 325 6.68 -6.52 -19.76
N TRP A 326 6.63 -7.02 -18.54
CA TRP A 326 6.35 -8.42 -18.22
C TRP A 326 4.95 -8.65 -17.66
N LEU A 327 4.15 -7.62 -17.48
CA LEU A 327 2.79 -7.74 -16.92
C LEU A 327 1.89 -8.62 -17.79
N ASP A 328 2.06 -8.57 -19.10
CA ASP A 328 1.32 -9.44 -20.05
C ASP A 328 1.60 -10.95 -19.81
N ALA A 329 2.77 -11.28 -19.26
CA ALA A 329 3.11 -12.66 -18.91
C ALA A 329 2.37 -13.18 -17.67
N LEU A 330 1.75 -12.29 -16.87
CA LEU A 330 1.00 -12.67 -15.67
C LEU A 330 -0.42 -13.17 -15.99
N GLY A 331 -0.87 -13.00 -17.23
CA GLY A 331 -2.16 -13.48 -17.71
C GLY A 331 -3.38 -12.74 -17.11
N PRO A 332 -4.61 -13.12 -17.53
CA PRO A 332 -5.84 -12.41 -17.16
C PRO A 332 -6.19 -12.48 -15.68
N ASN A 333 -5.62 -13.43 -14.93
CA ASN A 333 -5.84 -13.52 -13.48
C ASN A 333 -5.22 -12.35 -12.72
N PHE A 334 -4.22 -11.69 -13.28
CA PHE A 334 -3.59 -10.53 -12.65
C PHE A 334 -4.46 -9.26 -12.75
N THR A 335 -5.13 -9.06 -13.89
CA THR A 335 -6.05 -7.91 -14.09
C THR A 335 -7.26 -7.93 -13.16
N ALA A 336 -7.58 -9.08 -12.57
CA ALA A 336 -8.63 -9.20 -11.56
C ALA A 336 -8.21 -8.63 -10.18
N TYR A 337 -6.91 -8.42 -9.96
CA TYR A 337 -6.35 -7.88 -8.70
C TYR A 337 -5.82 -6.44 -8.85
N ALA A 338 -5.65 -5.94 -10.05
CA ALA A 338 -5.30 -4.56 -10.37
C ALA A 338 -6.57 -3.72 -10.52
#